data_8e8ee39771d8fc4798ddfae78d17f0b8
#
_entry.id   8e8ee39771d8fc4798ddfae78d17f0b8
#
_cell.length_a   1.000
_cell.length_b   1.000
_cell.length_c   1.000
_cell.angle_alpha   90.00
_cell.angle_beta   90.00
_cell.angle_gamma   90.00
#
_symmetry.space_group_name_H-M   'P 1'
#
loop_
_entity.id
_entity.type
_entity.pdbx_description
1 polymer ?
#
loop_
_entity_poly.entity_id
_entity_poly.type
_entity_poly.pdbx_seq_one_letter_code
_entity_poly.pdbx_strand_id
1 'polypeptide(L)'
;MKIRKVLIEDLAQEKILEHGLEIGEVENGMLFGNPKFLKDRYGRYVAITNYNRYITIVFNYDDFNANVITAYPSSDWQIKRYKRK
;
A
#
# COMPACT_ATOMS: atom_id res chain seq x y z
N MET A 1 4.46 9.79 -7.87
CA MET A 1 5.58 8.99 -7.30
C MET A 1 5.84 7.79 -8.19
N LYS A 2 7.08 7.58 -8.54
CA LYS A 2 7.43 6.44 -9.40
C LYS A 2 7.94 5.29 -8.54
N ILE A 3 7.37 4.11 -8.68
CA ILE A 3 7.79 2.92 -7.96
C ILE A 3 8.17 1.85 -8.97
N ARG A 4 9.42 1.38 -8.88
CA ARG A 4 9.92 0.33 -9.76
C ARG A 4 9.87 -1.04 -9.12
N LYS A 5 10.09 -1.11 -7.80
CA LYS A 5 10.08 -2.36 -7.06
C LYS A 5 9.27 -2.22 -5.78
N VAL A 6 8.58 -3.29 -5.42
CA VAL A 6 7.89 -3.40 -4.15
C VAL A 6 8.60 -4.49 -3.36
N LEU A 7 9.17 -4.11 -2.22
CA LEU A 7 9.94 -5.02 -1.36
C LEU A 7 9.09 -5.32 -0.12
N ILE A 8 8.85 -6.58 0.13
CA ILE A 8 8.03 -7.04 1.26
C ILE A 8 8.83 -8.08 2.04
N GLU A 9 9.45 -7.64 3.13
CA GLU A 9 10.24 -8.53 3.97
C GLU A 9 9.35 -9.42 4.82
N ASP A 10 9.93 -10.45 5.44
CA ASP A 10 9.19 -11.49 6.15
C ASP A 10 8.21 -10.94 7.19
N LEU A 11 8.65 -9.97 7.99
CA LEU A 11 7.79 -9.39 9.02
C LEU A 11 6.59 -8.67 8.41
N ALA A 12 6.80 -7.95 7.32
CA ALA A 12 5.72 -7.27 6.62
C ALA A 12 4.77 -8.28 6.00
N GLN A 13 5.30 -9.39 5.47
CA GLN A 13 4.46 -10.46 4.91
C GLN A 13 3.53 -11.03 5.98
N GLU A 14 4.05 -11.27 7.19
CA GLU A 14 3.23 -11.75 8.30
C GLU A 14 2.08 -10.80 8.61
N LYS A 15 2.37 -9.50 8.67
CA LYS A 15 1.34 -8.48 8.96
C LYS A 15 0.27 -8.44 7.87
N ILE A 16 0.69 -8.52 6.62
CA ILE A 16 -0.23 -8.52 5.47
C ILE A 16 -1.17 -9.72 5.55
N LEU A 17 -0.62 -10.90 5.81
CA LEU A 17 -1.41 -12.12 5.92
C LEU A 17 -2.36 -12.07 7.11
N GLU A 18 -1.91 -11.53 8.25
CA GLU A 18 -2.75 -11.35 9.44
C GLU A 18 -3.96 -10.46 9.14
N HIS A 19 -3.81 -9.49 8.25
CA HIS A 19 -4.89 -8.59 7.87
C HIS A 19 -5.79 -9.17 6.76
N GLY A 20 -5.55 -10.43 6.36
CA GLY A 20 -6.38 -11.10 5.38
C GLY A 20 -6.08 -10.75 3.94
N LEU A 21 -4.92 -10.18 3.66
CA LEU A 21 -4.49 -9.86 2.30
C LEU A 21 -3.49 -10.89 1.79
N GLU A 22 -3.38 -10.97 0.48
CA GLU A 22 -2.35 -11.79 -0.17
C GLU A 22 -1.16 -10.90 -0.55
N ILE A 23 0.04 -11.47 -0.54
CA ILE A 23 1.26 -10.72 -0.88
C ILE A 23 1.19 -10.19 -2.32
N GLY A 24 0.75 -11.04 -3.26
CA GLY A 24 0.61 -10.63 -4.67
C GLY A 24 -0.38 -9.50 -4.84
N GLU A 25 -1.42 -9.46 -4.03
CA GLU A 25 -2.43 -8.40 -4.05
C GLU A 25 -1.80 -7.05 -3.71
N VAL A 26 -0.90 -7.01 -2.74
CA VAL A 26 -0.19 -5.80 -2.35
C VAL A 26 0.76 -5.35 -3.45
N GLU A 27 1.56 -6.27 -3.98
CA GLU A 27 2.49 -5.97 -5.06
C GLU A 27 1.77 -5.42 -6.29
N ASN A 28 0.72 -6.11 -6.74
CA ASN A 28 -0.03 -5.71 -7.92
C ASN A 28 -0.83 -4.42 -7.70
N GLY A 29 -1.37 -4.24 -6.51
CA GLY A 29 -2.06 -3.00 -6.16
C GLY A 29 -1.15 -1.80 -6.24
N MET A 30 0.09 -1.94 -5.77
CA MET A 30 1.08 -0.87 -5.81
C MET A 30 1.51 -0.55 -7.25
N LEU A 31 1.72 -1.57 -8.07
CA LEU A 31 2.28 -1.39 -9.41
C LEU A 31 1.21 -1.13 -10.47
N PHE A 32 0.02 -1.72 -10.33
CA PHE A 32 -0.99 -1.70 -11.40
C PHE A 32 -2.37 -1.19 -10.95
N GLY A 33 -2.54 -0.85 -9.69
CA GLY A 33 -3.84 -0.49 -9.14
C GLY A 33 -4.16 1.00 -9.10
N ASN A 34 -3.38 1.84 -9.75
CA ASN A 34 -3.53 3.30 -9.72
C ASN A 34 -3.51 3.86 -8.30
N PRO A 35 -2.45 3.63 -7.53
CA PRO A 35 -2.40 4.08 -6.14
C PRO A 35 -2.39 5.59 -6.03
N LYS A 36 -3.06 6.10 -5.00
CA LYS A 36 -2.95 7.50 -4.58
C LYS A 36 -2.11 7.55 -3.32
N PHE A 37 -1.17 8.48 -3.29
CA PHE A 37 -0.17 8.53 -2.24
C PHE A 37 -0.46 9.66 -1.26
N LEU A 38 -0.32 9.36 0.02
CA LEU A 38 -0.42 10.30 1.11
C LEU A 38 0.81 10.13 1.98
N LYS A 39 1.06 11.11 2.85
CA LYS A 39 2.14 11.02 3.81
C LYS A 39 1.52 11.05 5.21
N ASP A 40 1.89 10.12 6.07
CA ASP A 40 1.36 10.10 7.41
C ASP A 40 2.10 11.07 8.33
N ARG A 41 1.65 11.19 9.58
CA ARG A 41 2.24 12.13 10.54
C ARG A 41 3.68 11.76 10.93
N TYR A 42 4.08 10.53 10.69
CA TYR A 42 5.43 10.05 11.02
C TYR A 42 6.38 10.09 9.83
N GLY A 43 5.97 10.68 8.73
CA GLY A 43 6.81 10.79 7.55
C GLY A 43 6.84 9.56 6.66
N ARG A 44 6.05 8.53 6.97
CA ARG A 44 5.93 7.36 6.11
C ARG A 44 4.92 7.65 5.02
N TYR A 45 5.01 6.90 3.94
CA TYR A 45 4.06 7.03 2.84
C TYR A 45 2.94 6.03 2.99
N VAL A 46 1.76 6.43 2.55
CA VAL A 46 0.57 5.59 2.55
C VAL A 46 0.02 5.59 1.14
N ALA A 47 -0.21 4.42 0.58
CA ALA A 47 -0.84 4.26 -0.72
C ALA A 47 -2.21 3.66 -0.53
N ILE A 48 -3.23 4.31 -1.09
CA ILE A 48 -4.57 3.74 -1.17
C ILE A 48 -4.77 3.33 -2.62
N THR A 49 -5.06 2.07 -2.85
CA THR A 49 -5.14 1.54 -4.21
C THR A 49 -6.32 0.59 -4.37
N ASN A 50 -6.75 0.41 -5.58
CA ASN A 50 -7.83 -0.51 -5.91
C ASN A 50 -7.38 -1.42 -7.04
N TYR A 51 -7.09 -2.67 -6.72
CA TYR A 51 -6.74 -3.69 -7.70
C TYR A 51 -7.82 -4.78 -7.72
N ASN A 52 -7.87 -5.64 -6.70
CA ASN A 52 -8.99 -6.57 -6.47
C ASN A 52 -10.02 -5.96 -5.54
N ARG A 53 -9.56 -5.15 -4.61
CA ARG A 53 -10.35 -4.44 -3.61
C ARG A 53 -9.55 -3.23 -3.15
N TYR A 54 -10.19 -2.36 -2.37
CA TYR A 54 -9.50 -1.21 -1.81
C TYR A 54 -8.59 -1.66 -0.68
N ILE A 55 -7.29 -1.43 -0.85
CA ILE A 55 -6.29 -1.72 0.18
C ILE A 55 -5.45 -0.48 0.46
N THR A 56 -4.95 -0.41 1.69
CA THR A 56 -4.08 0.66 2.14
C THR A 56 -2.72 0.05 2.48
N ILE A 57 -1.66 0.61 1.91
CA ILE A 57 -0.31 0.09 2.04
C ILE A 57 0.54 1.16 2.69
N VAL A 58 1.19 0.82 3.81
CA VAL A 58 2.13 1.72 4.49
C VAL A 58 3.53 1.29 4.12
N PHE A 59 4.34 2.23 3.63
CA PHE A 59 5.67 1.90 3.11
C PHE A 59 6.65 3.06 3.28
N ASN A 60 7.93 2.72 3.25
CA ASN A 60 9.02 3.67 3.12
C ASN A 60 9.46 3.68 1.66
N TYR A 61 9.82 4.84 1.16
CA TYR A 61 10.21 5.02 -0.23
C TYR A 61 11.69 5.42 -0.31
N ASP A 62 12.45 4.67 -1.09
CA ASP A 62 13.88 4.93 -1.28
C ASP A 62 14.30 4.44 -2.65
N ASP A 63 14.89 5.32 -3.44
CA ASP A 63 15.46 5.00 -4.75
C ASP A 63 14.50 4.20 -5.64
N PHE A 64 13.27 4.69 -5.78
CA PHE A 64 12.20 4.07 -6.56
C PHE A 64 11.70 2.73 -6.01
N ASN A 65 12.14 2.35 -4.81
CA ASN A 65 11.69 1.15 -4.13
C ASN A 65 10.66 1.48 -3.06
N ALA A 66 9.57 0.75 -3.03
CA ALA A 66 8.61 0.83 -1.94
C ALA A 66 8.90 -0.34 -0.99
N ASN A 67 9.39 -0.01 0.21
CA ASN A 67 9.64 -1.00 1.26
C ASN A 67 8.41 -1.08 2.13
N VAL A 68 7.58 -2.10 1.92
CA VAL A 68 6.29 -2.21 2.59
C VAL A 68 6.47 -2.53 4.07
N ILE A 69 5.78 -1.77 4.91
CA ILE A 69 5.76 -1.99 6.36
C ILE A 69 4.56 -2.85 6.71
N THR A 70 3.40 -2.51 6.19
CA THR A 70 2.16 -3.27 6.40
C THR A 70 1.15 -2.90 5.33
N ALA A 71 0.10 -3.69 5.22
CA ALA A 71 -1.04 -3.37 4.36
C ALA A 71 -2.29 -3.98 4.99
N TYR A 72 -3.43 -3.34 4.75
CA TYR A 72 -4.72 -3.78 5.32
C TYR A 72 -5.86 -3.31 4.41
N PRO A 73 -7.05 -3.91 4.52
CA PRO A 73 -8.20 -3.44 3.76
C PRO A 73 -8.51 -1.99 4.14
N SER A 74 -8.80 -1.16 3.14
CA SER A 74 -9.04 0.27 3.39
C SER A 74 -10.31 0.49 4.20
N SER A 75 -10.25 1.49 5.09
CA SER A 75 -11.42 1.93 5.83
C SER A 75 -12.31 2.81 4.95
N ASP A 76 -13.52 3.10 5.42
CA ASP A 76 -14.45 3.93 4.65
C ASP A 76 -13.90 5.30 4.33
N TRP A 77 -13.22 5.96 5.30
CA TRP A 77 -12.67 7.28 5.06
C TRP A 77 -11.53 7.25 4.03
N GLN A 78 -10.76 6.16 4.02
CA GLN A 78 -9.68 5.97 3.05
C GLN A 78 -10.23 5.79 1.64
N ILE A 79 -11.29 5.01 1.51
CA ILE A 79 -11.96 4.81 0.21
C ILE A 79 -12.54 6.13 -0.28
N LYS A 80 -13.17 6.90 0.58
CA LYS A 80 -13.68 8.23 0.22
C LYS A 80 -12.57 9.15 -0.22
N ARG A 81 -11.44 9.12 0.49
CA ARG A 81 -10.28 9.93 0.12
C ARG A 81 -9.73 9.53 -1.25
N TYR A 82 -9.67 8.24 -1.53
CA TYR A 82 -9.20 7.72 -2.80
C TYR A 82 -10.09 8.19 -3.95
N LYS A 83 -11.40 8.21 -3.75
CA LYS A 83 -12.37 8.61 -4.78
C LYS A 83 -12.44 10.12 -5.00
N ARG A 84 -11.92 10.90 -4.09
CA ARG A 84 -11.95 12.37 -4.19
C ARG A 84 -11.01 12.84 -5.30
N LYS A 85 -11.50 13.73 -6.12
CA LYS A 85 -10.72 14.31 -7.21
C LYS A 85 -9.85 15.47 -6.75
#